data_58056e7d743062b009a958069ca0c2ac
#
_entry.id   58056e7d743062b009a958069ca0c2ac
#
_cell.length_a   1.000
_cell.length_b   1.000
_cell.length_c   1.000
_cell.angle_alpha   90.00
_cell.angle_beta   90.00
_cell.angle_gamma   90.00
#
_symmetry.space_group_name_H-M   'P 1'
#
loop_
_entity.id
_entity.type
_entity.pdbx_description
1 polymer ?
#
loop_
_entity_poly.entity_id
_entity_poly.type
_entity_poly.pdbx_seq_one_letter_code
_entity_poly.pdbx_strand_id
1 'polypeptide(L)'
;MNRIILVLIGFGFFFSCNNTPNNYIQLEGEAQGTTFFISYYDSLKTDYSSEIEQILIDFDNQLSVYLPTSVISQFNLNKIDTVFNSDKTTQLFDCFNKSISIQDYSQGNFNHGLQNLIMANRLSSYSEGVFNKEIMDSILSITSEVILTDEFIIKKDTLSQFNFDAIAQGLSVDVICDFFNSKEVENYMVEIGGEVKVKGNSSYGKLWKIALESPSSTVKNRKVQETISLNNESVVTSGSYRKFKIIDGVKYSHAINPKTGLGVTHNLLSVSVITDNCAIADGLATSFLVMGKEKTIAFLEKDNKYKAKLLFIESDSIDNYTTSYYGGFEDYLVK
;
A
#
# COMPACT_ATOMS: atom_id res chain seq x y z
N MET A 1 -23.81 6.74 -35.43
CA MET A 1 -24.76 6.82 -34.30
C MET A 1 -24.53 5.59 -33.43
N ASN A 2 -23.57 5.62 -32.55
CA ASN A 2 -23.30 4.52 -31.62
C ASN A 2 -23.86 4.93 -30.24
N ARG A 3 -24.86 4.17 -29.80
CA ARG A 3 -25.48 4.33 -28.48
C ARG A 3 -24.56 3.66 -27.46
N ILE A 4 -23.99 4.45 -26.55
CA ILE A 4 -23.31 3.99 -25.35
C ILE A 4 -24.40 3.55 -24.37
N ILE A 5 -24.43 2.25 -24.06
CA ILE A 5 -25.31 1.70 -23.03
C ILE A 5 -24.56 1.86 -21.71
N LEU A 6 -25.03 2.79 -20.88
CA LEU A 6 -24.59 2.95 -19.51
C LEU A 6 -25.20 1.82 -18.69
N VAL A 7 -24.38 0.85 -18.30
CA VAL A 7 -24.80 -0.19 -17.33
C VAL A 7 -24.59 0.35 -15.92
N LEU A 8 -25.65 0.87 -15.33
CA LEU A 8 -25.72 1.15 -13.91
C LEU A 8 -25.75 -0.17 -13.14
N ILE A 9 -24.61 -0.57 -12.56
CA ILE A 9 -24.56 -1.68 -11.61
C ILE A 9 -25.01 -1.12 -10.26
N GLY A 10 -26.30 -1.33 -9.96
CA GLY A 10 -26.87 -1.00 -8.67
C GLY A 10 -26.29 -1.91 -7.57
N PHE A 11 -25.49 -1.35 -6.68
CA PHE A 11 -25.08 -1.98 -5.44
C PHE A 11 -26.27 -1.97 -4.46
N GLY A 12 -26.95 -3.11 -4.33
CA GLY A 12 -27.96 -3.32 -3.29
C GLY A 12 -27.29 -3.52 -1.94
N PHE A 13 -27.12 -2.47 -1.17
CA PHE A 13 -26.82 -2.58 0.26
C PHE A 13 -28.07 -2.96 1.02
N PHE A 14 -28.04 -4.09 1.72
CA PHE A 14 -29.04 -4.42 2.74
C PHE A 14 -28.91 -3.44 3.90
N PHE A 15 -29.77 -2.44 3.94
CA PHE A 15 -29.95 -1.59 5.11
C PHE A 15 -30.55 -2.41 6.25
N SER A 16 -29.71 -2.89 7.16
CA SER A 16 -30.19 -3.24 8.49
C SER A 16 -30.39 -1.92 9.24
N CYS A 17 -31.65 -1.55 9.50
CA CYS A 17 -32.02 -0.43 10.35
C CYS A 17 -31.58 -0.73 11.79
N ASN A 18 -30.38 -0.33 12.16
CA ASN A 18 -29.97 -0.11 13.55
C ASN A 18 -29.64 1.36 13.71
N ASN A 19 -30.18 2.00 14.75
CA ASN A 19 -29.97 3.40 15.10
C ASN A 19 -28.47 3.72 15.22
N THR A 20 -27.83 4.09 14.11
CA THR A 20 -26.49 4.70 14.14
C THR A 20 -26.63 6.12 14.71
N PRO A 21 -25.77 6.53 15.64
CA PRO A 21 -25.72 7.95 16.04
C PRO A 21 -25.50 8.78 14.78
N ASN A 22 -26.42 9.72 14.55
CA ASN A 22 -26.65 10.43 13.28
C ASN A 22 -25.55 11.46 12.90
N ASN A 23 -24.31 11.34 13.44
CA ASN A 23 -23.23 12.30 13.29
C ASN A 23 -21.95 11.75 12.63
N TYR A 24 -21.94 10.48 12.19
CA TYR A 24 -20.87 9.97 11.35
C TYR A 24 -21.14 10.32 9.90
N ILE A 25 -20.12 10.87 9.24
CA ILE A 25 -20.10 11.18 7.82
C ILE A 25 -19.31 10.07 7.13
N GLN A 26 -19.79 9.62 5.97
CA GLN A 26 -19.13 8.62 5.15
C GLN A 26 -18.87 9.22 3.77
N LEU A 27 -17.64 9.07 3.31
CA LEU A 27 -17.19 9.48 1.98
C LEU A 27 -16.64 8.24 1.28
N GLU A 28 -16.97 8.12 -0.01
CA GLU A 28 -16.45 7.06 -0.87
C GLU A 28 -16.19 7.59 -2.26
N GLY A 29 -15.19 7.05 -2.93
CA GLY A 29 -14.81 7.49 -4.27
C GLY A 29 -13.67 6.67 -4.84
N GLU A 30 -13.06 7.20 -5.90
CA GLU A 30 -11.90 6.60 -6.58
C GLU A 30 -10.68 7.52 -6.43
N ALA A 31 -9.54 6.93 -6.08
CA ALA A 31 -8.25 7.60 -6.02
C ALA A 31 -7.12 6.59 -6.27
N GLN A 32 -5.99 7.03 -6.83
CA GLN A 32 -4.77 6.22 -6.98
C GLN A 32 -4.99 4.88 -7.69
N GLY A 33 -5.96 4.84 -8.64
CA GLY A 33 -6.32 3.63 -9.38
C GLY A 33 -7.09 2.58 -8.59
N THR A 34 -7.63 2.94 -7.43
CA THR A 34 -8.46 2.10 -6.56
C THR A 34 -9.63 2.90 -5.97
N THR A 35 -10.35 2.32 -5.02
CA THR A 35 -11.41 3.00 -4.26
C THR A 35 -10.91 3.46 -2.91
N PHE A 36 -11.56 4.47 -2.34
CA PHE A 36 -11.40 4.85 -0.95
C PHE A 36 -12.74 4.82 -0.20
N PHE A 37 -12.66 4.56 1.10
CA PHE A 37 -13.77 4.69 2.03
C PHE A 37 -13.29 5.39 3.30
N ILE A 38 -13.98 6.48 3.67
CA ILE A 38 -13.66 7.28 4.85
C ILE A 38 -14.90 7.41 5.70
N SER A 39 -14.78 7.17 7.00
CA SER A 39 -15.85 7.39 7.97
C SER A 39 -15.32 8.18 9.15
N TYR A 40 -15.94 9.31 9.47
CA TYR A 40 -15.49 10.16 10.58
C TYR A 40 -16.68 10.76 11.34
N TYR A 41 -16.44 11.09 12.60
CA TYR A 41 -17.41 11.78 13.46
C TYR A 41 -17.05 13.25 13.59
N ASP A 42 -17.98 14.10 13.25
CA ASP A 42 -17.92 15.54 13.56
C ASP A 42 -19.24 15.99 14.19
N SER A 43 -19.15 16.64 15.36
CA SER A 43 -20.31 17.17 16.09
C SER A 43 -21.07 18.25 15.31
N LEU A 44 -20.37 19.01 14.46
CA LEU A 44 -20.94 20.06 13.60
C LEU A 44 -21.39 19.52 12.25
N LYS A 45 -21.14 18.25 11.95
CA LYS A 45 -21.39 17.61 10.66
C LYS A 45 -20.71 18.33 9.48
N THR A 46 -19.48 18.81 9.70
CA THR A 46 -18.71 19.46 8.65
C THR A 46 -18.39 18.45 7.55
N ASP A 47 -18.73 18.80 6.32
CA ASP A 47 -18.38 18.01 5.13
C ASP A 47 -16.97 18.41 4.67
N TYR A 48 -16.03 17.46 4.76
CA TYR A 48 -14.64 17.63 4.33
C TYR A 48 -14.34 16.98 2.96
N SER A 49 -15.38 16.66 2.19
CA SER A 49 -15.21 15.95 0.90
C SER A 49 -14.31 16.71 -0.07
N SER A 50 -14.49 18.01 -0.20
CA SER A 50 -13.69 18.85 -1.10
C SER A 50 -12.23 18.95 -0.70
N GLU A 51 -11.94 19.07 0.60
CA GLU A 51 -10.58 19.12 1.13
C GLU A 51 -9.86 17.77 0.95
N ILE A 52 -10.57 16.66 1.19
CA ILE A 52 -10.04 15.32 1.00
C ILE A 52 -9.75 15.05 -0.49
N GLU A 53 -10.66 15.41 -1.39
CA GLU A 53 -10.45 15.30 -2.83
C GLU A 53 -9.22 16.12 -3.27
N GLN A 54 -9.05 17.34 -2.78
CA GLN A 54 -7.89 18.16 -3.09
C GLN A 54 -6.59 17.56 -2.55
N ILE A 55 -6.60 16.99 -1.33
CA ILE A 55 -5.45 16.29 -0.75
C ILE A 55 -5.02 15.12 -1.65
N LEU A 56 -5.97 14.31 -2.13
CA LEU A 56 -5.68 13.18 -3.02
C LEU A 56 -5.14 13.63 -4.37
N ILE A 57 -5.69 14.69 -4.95
CA ILE A 57 -5.18 15.30 -6.20
C ILE A 57 -3.75 15.83 -6.01
N ASP A 58 -3.49 16.56 -4.92
CA ASP A 58 -2.17 17.10 -4.63
C ASP A 58 -1.14 16.01 -4.34
N PHE A 59 -1.58 14.91 -3.73
CA PHE A 59 -0.76 13.72 -3.52
C PHE A 59 -0.36 13.08 -4.85
N ASP A 60 -1.31 12.85 -5.76
CA ASP A 60 -1.05 12.28 -7.08
C ASP A 60 -0.14 13.17 -7.94
N ASN A 61 -0.30 14.49 -7.86
CA ASN A 61 0.57 15.46 -8.54
C ASN A 61 2.03 15.39 -8.07
N GLN A 62 2.29 14.85 -6.88
CA GLN A 62 3.64 14.66 -6.36
C GLN A 62 4.19 13.27 -6.66
N LEU A 63 3.43 12.21 -6.44
CA LEU A 63 3.91 10.84 -6.28
C LEU A 63 3.49 9.85 -7.36
N SER A 64 2.49 10.15 -8.20
CA SER A 64 1.99 9.21 -9.20
C SER A 64 2.96 9.04 -10.37
N VAL A 65 3.53 7.84 -10.53
CA VAL A 65 4.33 7.49 -11.71
C VAL A 65 3.47 7.26 -12.98
N TYR A 66 2.15 7.26 -12.83
CA TYR A 66 1.18 7.11 -13.92
C TYR A 66 0.73 8.46 -14.48
N LEU A 67 0.93 9.55 -13.74
CA LEU A 67 0.64 10.92 -14.17
C LEU A 67 1.91 11.56 -14.75
N PRO A 68 1.99 11.79 -16.08
CA PRO A 68 3.21 12.29 -16.72
C PRO A 68 3.68 13.67 -16.22
N THR A 69 2.75 14.45 -15.66
CA THR A 69 3.00 15.81 -15.13
C THR A 69 3.36 15.82 -13.64
N SER A 70 3.28 14.70 -12.94
CA SER A 70 3.65 14.63 -11.53
C SER A 70 5.13 14.93 -11.31
N VAL A 71 5.46 15.40 -10.11
CA VAL A 71 6.85 15.72 -9.74
C VAL A 71 7.75 14.50 -9.91
N ILE A 72 7.33 13.33 -9.40
CA ILE A 72 8.14 12.10 -9.51
C ILE A 72 8.32 11.65 -10.98
N SER A 73 7.31 11.77 -11.83
CA SER A 73 7.43 11.44 -13.25
C SER A 73 8.40 12.37 -13.98
N GLN A 74 8.34 13.68 -13.72
CA GLN A 74 9.28 14.65 -14.28
C GLN A 74 10.71 14.39 -13.78
N PHE A 75 10.88 14.05 -12.50
CA PHE A 75 12.16 13.68 -11.90
C PHE A 75 12.70 12.37 -12.50
N ASN A 76 11.88 11.34 -12.66
CA ASN A 76 12.27 10.08 -13.30
C ASN A 76 12.72 10.28 -14.77
N LEU A 77 12.04 11.15 -15.51
CA LEU A 77 12.35 11.46 -16.91
C LEU A 77 13.50 12.45 -17.11
N ASN A 78 14.18 12.87 -16.05
CA ASN A 78 15.25 13.90 -16.05
C ASN A 78 14.80 15.24 -16.66
N LYS A 79 13.52 15.58 -16.56
CA LYS A 79 13.01 16.90 -16.95
C LYS A 79 13.22 17.94 -15.86
N ILE A 80 13.37 17.48 -14.63
CA ILE A 80 13.87 18.21 -13.47
C ILE A 80 14.99 17.38 -12.84
N ASP A 81 16.07 18.01 -12.42
CA ASP A 81 17.24 17.38 -11.78
C ASP A 81 17.23 17.53 -10.25
N THR A 82 16.50 18.54 -9.78
CA THR A 82 16.39 18.89 -8.37
C THR A 82 14.93 19.14 -8.01
N VAL A 83 14.49 18.54 -6.91
CA VAL A 83 13.19 18.83 -6.29
C VAL A 83 13.46 19.62 -5.02
N PHE A 84 12.94 20.84 -4.93
CA PHE A 84 13.01 21.66 -3.72
C PHE A 84 11.84 21.37 -2.79
N ASN A 85 12.10 21.41 -1.49
CA ASN A 85 11.06 21.25 -0.48
C ASN A 85 10.13 22.48 -0.47
N SER A 86 8.83 22.21 -0.49
CA SER A 86 7.77 23.21 -0.50
C SER A 86 6.44 22.55 -0.17
N ASP A 87 5.41 23.32 0.08
CA ASP A 87 4.05 22.80 0.29
C ASP A 87 3.57 21.88 -0.85
N LYS A 88 4.12 22.05 -2.08
CA LYS A 88 3.77 21.25 -3.25
C LYS A 88 4.61 19.97 -3.41
N THR A 89 5.53 19.69 -2.52
CA THR A 89 6.47 18.56 -2.60
C THR A 89 6.64 17.86 -1.25
N THR A 90 5.96 18.31 -0.20
CA THR A 90 6.10 17.81 1.16
C THR A 90 5.83 16.29 1.26
N GLN A 91 4.79 15.78 0.57
CA GLN A 91 4.48 14.35 0.59
C GLN A 91 5.55 13.52 -0.12
N LEU A 92 6.16 14.06 -1.18
CA LEU A 92 7.27 13.41 -1.87
C LEU A 92 8.51 13.32 -0.95
N PHE A 93 8.83 14.38 -0.21
CA PHE A 93 9.92 14.35 0.78
C PHE A 93 9.65 13.34 1.89
N ASP A 94 8.45 13.32 2.45
CA ASP A 94 8.07 12.36 3.48
C ASP A 94 8.13 10.92 2.95
N CYS A 95 7.68 10.71 1.71
CA CYS A 95 7.74 9.41 1.04
C CYS A 95 9.19 8.91 0.86
N PHE A 96 10.10 9.77 0.40
CA PHE A 96 11.53 9.43 0.30
C PHE A 96 12.13 9.10 1.66
N ASN A 97 11.90 9.91 2.68
CA ASN A 97 12.41 9.69 4.04
C ASN A 97 11.96 8.34 4.60
N LYS A 98 10.65 8.05 4.53
CA LYS A 98 10.10 6.78 4.99
C LYS A 98 10.62 5.59 4.17
N SER A 99 10.68 5.75 2.85
CA SER A 99 11.17 4.71 1.94
C SER A 99 12.63 4.34 2.20
N ILE A 100 13.50 5.32 2.39
CA ILE A 100 14.91 5.10 2.74
C ILE A 100 15.00 4.38 4.10
N SER A 101 14.24 4.85 5.10
CA SER A 101 14.21 4.22 6.42
C SER A 101 13.77 2.75 6.38
N ILE A 102 12.75 2.42 5.55
CA ILE A 102 12.27 1.04 5.40
C ILE A 102 13.27 0.21 4.58
N GLN A 103 13.87 0.78 3.54
CA GLN A 103 14.89 0.09 2.74
C GLN A 103 16.08 -0.32 3.60
N ASP A 104 16.58 0.59 4.43
CA ASP A 104 17.69 0.32 5.34
C ASP A 104 17.29 -0.72 6.41
N TYR A 105 16.14 -0.52 7.06
CA TYR A 105 15.63 -1.44 8.07
C TYR A 105 15.40 -2.84 7.48
N SER A 106 14.76 -2.96 6.33
CA SER A 106 14.48 -4.25 5.67
C SER A 106 15.70 -4.88 5.00
N GLN A 107 16.90 -4.27 5.12
CA GLN A 107 18.14 -4.73 4.48
C GLN A 107 17.96 -4.87 2.95
N GLY A 108 17.25 -3.92 2.34
CA GLY A 108 17.02 -3.87 0.90
C GLY A 108 15.97 -4.86 0.36
N ASN A 109 15.13 -5.47 1.23
CA ASN A 109 13.99 -6.25 0.76
C ASN A 109 12.78 -5.38 0.37
N PHE A 110 12.74 -4.13 0.81
CA PHE A 110 12.02 -3.03 0.19
C PHE A 110 13.01 -2.16 -0.57
N ASN A 111 12.61 -1.63 -1.72
CA ASN A 111 13.44 -0.69 -2.47
C ASN A 111 12.55 0.23 -3.31
N HIS A 112 12.67 1.54 -3.11
CA HIS A 112 11.92 2.55 -3.86
C HIS A 112 12.52 2.84 -5.25
N GLY A 113 13.74 2.35 -5.53
CA GLY A 113 14.44 2.53 -6.82
C GLY A 113 14.12 1.47 -7.88
N LEU A 114 12.94 0.83 -7.83
CA LEU A 114 12.61 -0.32 -8.68
C LEU A 114 11.89 0.02 -9.99
N GLN A 115 11.68 1.31 -10.34
CA GLN A 115 10.88 1.67 -11.52
C GLN A 115 11.42 1.02 -12.81
N ASN A 116 12.73 1.01 -13.01
CA ASN A 116 13.35 0.36 -14.17
C ASN A 116 13.06 -1.16 -14.21
N LEU A 117 13.14 -1.84 -13.06
CA LEU A 117 12.81 -3.26 -12.94
C LEU A 117 11.33 -3.54 -13.17
N ILE A 118 10.44 -2.71 -12.64
CA ILE A 118 9.00 -2.82 -12.84
C ILE A 118 8.67 -2.68 -14.33
N MET A 119 9.25 -1.70 -15.01
CA MET A 119 9.07 -1.50 -16.45
C MET A 119 9.62 -2.67 -17.27
N ALA A 120 10.82 -3.16 -16.96
CA ALA A 120 11.41 -4.33 -17.63
C ALA A 120 10.55 -5.59 -17.44
N ASN A 121 10.05 -5.84 -16.22
CA ASN A 121 9.13 -6.95 -15.94
C ASN A 121 7.80 -6.82 -16.67
N ARG A 122 7.28 -5.62 -16.85
CA ARG A 122 6.06 -5.36 -17.65
C ARG A 122 6.30 -5.63 -19.12
N LEU A 123 7.39 -5.14 -19.69
CA LEU A 123 7.76 -5.33 -21.10
C LEU A 123 8.05 -6.79 -21.44
N SER A 124 8.73 -7.55 -20.58
CA SER A 124 8.99 -8.98 -20.76
C SER A 124 7.73 -9.85 -20.80
N SER A 125 6.57 -9.30 -20.42
CA SER A 125 5.28 -10.02 -20.53
C SER A 125 4.71 -10.04 -21.95
N TYR A 126 5.22 -9.23 -22.86
CA TYR A 126 4.77 -9.14 -24.26
C TYR A 126 5.63 -9.94 -25.24
N SER A 127 6.84 -10.30 -24.85
CA SER A 127 7.72 -11.15 -25.65
C SER A 127 7.88 -12.50 -24.96
N GLU A 128 7.44 -13.56 -25.62
CA GLU A 128 7.50 -14.95 -25.21
C GLU A 128 8.68 -15.30 -24.28
N GLY A 129 8.45 -15.32 -22.98
CA GLY A 129 9.12 -16.21 -22.01
C GLY A 129 10.61 -16.00 -21.72
N VAL A 130 11.33 -15.06 -22.28
CA VAL A 130 12.77 -14.94 -22.05
C VAL A 130 13.08 -13.77 -21.13
N PHE A 131 13.32 -14.05 -19.83
CA PHE A 131 14.10 -13.14 -18.99
C PHE A 131 15.51 -13.03 -19.56
N ASN A 132 15.82 -11.93 -20.23
CA ASN A 132 17.20 -11.65 -20.59
C ASN A 132 17.99 -11.30 -19.33
N LYS A 133 18.78 -12.27 -18.85
CA LYS A 133 19.57 -12.12 -17.63
C LYS A 133 20.54 -10.93 -17.71
N GLU A 134 21.14 -10.68 -18.87
CA GLU A 134 22.08 -9.56 -19.06
C GLU A 134 21.39 -8.21 -18.89
N ILE A 135 20.15 -8.07 -19.38
CA ILE A 135 19.35 -6.85 -19.19
C ILE A 135 18.99 -6.70 -17.70
N MET A 136 18.59 -7.78 -17.05
CA MET A 136 18.25 -7.73 -15.62
C MET A 136 19.47 -7.38 -14.75
N ASP A 137 20.62 -8.01 -15.02
CA ASP A 137 21.87 -7.72 -14.31
C ASP A 137 22.31 -6.25 -14.54
N SER A 138 22.14 -5.73 -15.76
CA SER A 138 22.40 -4.32 -16.08
C SER A 138 21.48 -3.37 -15.29
N ILE A 139 20.18 -3.66 -15.22
CA ILE A 139 19.25 -2.83 -14.45
C ILE A 139 19.53 -2.92 -12.96
N LEU A 140 19.84 -4.11 -12.43
CA LEU A 140 20.21 -4.31 -11.02
C LEU A 140 21.50 -3.57 -10.63
N SER A 141 22.38 -3.30 -11.60
CA SER A 141 23.61 -2.52 -11.37
C SER A 141 23.33 -1.02 -11.18
N ILE A 142 22.14 -0.52 -11.57
CA ILE A 142 21.75 0.88 -11.36
C ILE A 142 21.37 1.04 -9.88
N THR A 143 22.22 1.70 -9.12
CA THR A 143 21.88 2.10 -7.74
C THR A 143 21.01 3.35 -7.81
N SER A 144 19.69 3.17 -7.63
CA SER A 144 18.77 4.31 -7.58
C SER A 144 18.90 5.02 -6.24
N GLU A 145 19.84 5.95 -6.18
CA GLU A 145 20.17 6.74 -4.99
C GLU A 145 19.87 8.23 -5.20
N VAL A 146 19.53 8.90 -4.11
CA VAL A 146 19.37 10.36 -4.04
C VAL A 146 20.28 10.96 -2.99
N ILE A 147 20.59 12.25 -3.17
CA ILE A 147 21.00 13.13 -2.08
C ILE A 147 19.70 13.75 -1.56
N LEU A 148 19.34 13.44 -0.35
CA LEU A 148 18.14 13.95 0.32
C LEU A 148 18.58 14.82 1.49
N THR A 149 18.12 16.06 1.51
CA THR A 149 18.29 17.03 2.60
C THR A 149 16.92 17.60 2.98
N ASP A 150 16.87 18.45 3.99
CA ASP A 150 15.61 19.14 4.35
C ASP A 150 15.17 20.14 3.26
N GLU A 151 16.07 20.57 2.37
CA GLU A 151 15.83 21.60 1.37
C GLU A 151 15.58 21.03 -0.03
N PHE A 152 16.26 19.93 -0.40
CA PHE A 152 16.19 19.41 -1.77
C PHE A 152 16.45 17.90 -1.86
N ILE A 153 15.99 17.32 -3.00
CA ILE A 153 16.27 15.96 -3.45
C ILE A 153 16.95 16.04 -4.81
N ILE A 154 18.12 15.38 -4.97
CA ILE A 154 18.86 15.29 -6.23
C ILE A 154 19.19 13.82 -6.51
N LYS A 155 19.02 13.36 -7.76
CA LYS A 155 19.50 12.03 -8.17
C LYS A 155 21.01 11.99 -8.23
N LYS A 156 21.62 10.91 -7.73
CA LYS A 156 23.07 10.67 -7.91
C LYS A 156 23.41 10.18 -9.32
N ASP A 157 22.45 9.56 -10.01
CA ASP A 157 22.60 9.03 -11.36
C ASP A 157 21.36 9.33 -12.19
N THR A 158 21.52 9.77 -13.43
CA THR A 158 20.43 10.07 -14.38
C THR A 158 19.63 8.83 -14.79
N LEU A 159 20.21 7.62 -14.65
CA LEU A 159 19.52 6.34 -14.89
C LEU A 159 18.60 5.93 -13.72
N SER A 160 18.78 6.56 -12.54
CA SER A 160 17.95 6.27 -11.37
C SER A 160 16.49 6.62 -11.63
N GLN A 161 15.59 5.66 -11.35
CA GLN A 161 14.15 5.87 -11.42
C GLN A 161 13.45 5.30 -10.18
N PHE A 162 12.51 6.03 -9.65
CA PHE A 162 11.84 5.77 -8.37
C PHE A 162 10.37 5.40 -8.59
N ASN A 163 9.89 4.48 -7.76
CA ASN A 163 8.50 4.06 -7.69
C ASN A 163 8.10 3.87 -6.22
N PHE A 164 6.97 4.43 -5.85
CA PHE A 164 6.48 4.41 -4.48
C PHE A 164 5.17 3.59 -4.33
N ASP A 165 4.78 2.79 -5.34
CA ASP A 165 3.54 2.00 -5.30
C ASP A 165 3.44 1.06 -4.06
N ALA A 166 4.57 0.76 -3.42
CA ALA A 166 4.66 -0.12 -2.24
C ALA A 166 4.63 0.63 -0.89
N ILE A 167 4.32 1.92 -0.89
CA ILE A 167 4.25 2.77 0.32
C ILE A 167 3.30 3.96 0.15
N ALA A 168 3.01 4.36 -1.08
CA ALA A 168 2.29 5.60 -1.36
C ALA A 168 0.83 5.56 -0.90
N GLN A 169 0.16 4.42 -1.02
CA GLN A 169 -1.23 4.29 -0.56
C GLN A 169 -1.31 4.41 0.97
N GLY A 170 -0.44 3.73 1.69
CA GLY A 170 -0.33 3.88 3.15
C GLY A 170 0.01 5.32 3.57
N LEU A 171 0.88 6.01 2.80
CA LEU A 171 1.20 7.42 3.07
C LEU A 171 0.00 8.34 2.83
N SER A 172 -0.78 8.12 1.78
CA SER A 172 -1.97 8.94 1.51
C SER A 172 -3.03 8.78 2.60
N VAL A 173 -3.17 7.57 3.16
CA VAL A 173 -4.00 7.33 4.36
C VAL A 173 -3.50 8.16 5.54
N ASP A 174 -2.17 8.15 5.81
CA ASP A 174 -1.60 8.94 6.90
C ASP A 174 -1.82 10.45 6.69
N VAL A 175 -1.67 10.98 5.46
CA VAL A 175 -1.91 12.40 5.15
C VAL A 175 -3.35 12.82 5.45
N ILE A 176 -4.34 11.99 5.09
CA ILE A 176 -5.75 12.28 5.42
C ILE A 176 -5.99 12.20 6.94
N CYS A 177 -5.36 11.24 7.62
CA CYS A 177 -5.44 11.15 9.08
C CYS A 177 -4.84 12.38 9.76
N ASP A 178 -3.73 12.91 9.25
CA ASP A 178 -3.10 14.14 9.76
C ASP A 178 -3.99 15.37 9.50
N PHE A 179 -4.67 15.42 8.35
CA PHE A 179 -5.71 16.43 8.10
C PHE A 179 -6.82 16.35 9.15
N PHE A 180 -7.38 15.17 9.42
CA PHE A 180 -8.40 15.01 10.47
C PHE A 180 -7.89 15.40 11.87
N ASN A 181 -6.64 15.04 12.19
CA ASN A 181 -6.02 15.47 13.45
C ASN A 181 -5.91 17.00 13.54
N SER A 182 -5.58 17.69 12.43
CA SER A 182 -5.53 19.16 12.37
C SER A 182 -6.92 19.83 12.55
N LYS A 183 -8.00 19.09 12.26
CA LYS A 183 -9.39 19.49 12.47
C LYS A 183 -9.96 19.01 13.81
N GLU A 184 -9.13 18.44 14.69
CA GLU A 184 -9.53 17.91 16.00
C GLU A 184 -10.60 16.79 15.90
N VAL A 185 -10.64 16.06 14.77
CA VAL A 185 -11.53 14.89 14.59
C VAL A 185 -10.93 13.71 15.36
N GLU A 186 -11.63 13.23 16.37
CA GLU A 186 -11.14 12.20 17.30
C GLU A 186 -11.57 10.77 16.92
N ASN A 187 -12.54 10.62 16.02
CA ASN A 187 -13.06 9.30 15.65
C ASN A 187 -13.16 9.21 14.13
N TYR A 188 -12.29 8.41 13.53
CA TYR A 188 -12.29 8.21 12.09
C TYR A 188 -11.73 6.84 11.69
N MET A 189 -12.10 6.39 10.50
CA MET A 189 -11.48 5.33 9.73
C MET A 189 -11.21 5.86 8.32
N VAL A 190 -9.98 5.73 7.85
CA VAL A 190 -9.56 6.03 6.48
C VAL A 190 -9.08 4.75 5.84
N GLU A 191 -9.65 4.42 4.69
CA GLU A 191 -9.26 3.26 3.87
C GLU A 191 -9.02 3.73 2.42
N ILE A 192 -7.89 3.36 1.84
CA ILE A 192 -7.56 3.57 0.43
C ILE A 192 -6.91 2.28 -0.10
N GLY A 193 -7.58 1.59 -1.03
CA GLY A 193 -7.03 0.42 -1.70
C GLY A 193 -6.83 -0.83 -0.83
N GLY A 194 -7.28 -0.81 0.42
CA GLY A 194 -7.09 -1.85 1.41
C GLY A 194 -6.15 -1.45 2.56
N GLU A 195 -5.44 -0.34 2.43
CA GLU A 195 -4.64 0.29 3.48
C GLU A 195 -5.56 1.05 4.42
N VAL A 196 -5.58 0.67 5.69
CA VAL A 196 -6.53 1.19 6.69
C VAL A 196 -5.81 1.80 7.87
N LYS A 197 -6.26 2.98 8.31
CA LYS A 197 -5.89 3.57 9.59
C LYS A 197 -7.14 4.04 10.33
N VAL A 198 -7.16 3.84 11.63
CA VAL A 198 -8.28 4.20 12.48
C VAL A 198 -7.82 5.03 13.68
N LYS A 199 -8.73 5.88 14.17
CA LYS A 199 -8.62 6.57 15.46
C LYS A 199 -9.94 6.51 16.21
N GLY A 200 -9.87 6.37 17.53
CA GLY A 200 -11.05 6.39 18.41
C GLY A 200 -12.04 5.25 18.14
N ASN A 201 -13.33 5.55 18.19
CA ASN A 201 -14.40 4.58 18.11
C ASN A 201 -15.19 4.67 16.80
N SER A 202 -15.82 3.57 16.42
CA SER A 202 -16.78 3.52 15.31
C SER A 202 -18.13 4.13 15.70
N SER A 203 -19.03 4.28 14.73
CA SER A 203 -20.41 4.78 14.94
C SER A 203 -21.22 3.97 15.96
N TYR A 204 -20.76 2.81 16.35
CA TYR A 204 -21.38 1.97 17.39
C TYR A 204 -20.79 2.18 18.78
N GLY A 205 -19.90 3.16 18.97
CA GLY A 205 -19.20 3.42 20.23
C GLY A 205 -18.24 2.28 20.65
N LYS A 206 -17.77 1.48 19.68
CA LYS A 206 -16.85 0.35 19.86
C LYS A 206 -15.64 0.54 18.97
N LEU A 207 -14.58 -0.23 19.22
CA LEU A 207 -13.41 -0.28 18.34
C LEU A 207 -13.82 -0.54 16.88
N TRP A 208 -13.02 -0.04 15.97
CA TRP A 208 -13.21 -0.26 14.54
C TRP A 208 -12.97 -1.72 14.18
N LYS A 209 -13.92 -2.34 13.49
CA LYS A 209 -13.80 -3.71 13.00
C LYS A 209 -13.40 -3.69 11.53
N ILE A 210 -12.27 -4.31 11.23
CA ILE A 210 -11.71 -4.39 9.88
C ILE A 210 -11.75 -5.84 9.42
N ALA A 211 -12.34 -6.09 8.26
CA ALA A 211 -12.36 -7.41 7.63
C ALA A 211 -11.12 -7.57 6.74
N LEU A 212 -10.31 -8.58 7.01
CA LEU A 212 -9.18 -8.96 6.18
C LEU A 212 -9.63 -9.98 5.13
N GLU A 213 -9.30 -9.72 3.88
CA GLU A 213 -9.79 -10.49 2.75
C GLU A 213 -9.03 -11.81 2.59
N SER A 214 -9.76 -12.89 2.27
CA SER A 214 -9.19 -14.21 1.97
C SER A 214 -8.50 -14.21 0.60
N PRO A 215 -7.39 -14.95 0.41
CA PRO A 215 -6.79 -15.18 -0.91
C PRO A 215 -7.75 -15.82 -1.94
N SER A 216 -8.79 -16.52 -1.48
CA SER A 216 -9.82 -17.10 -2.34
C SER A 216 -10.91 -16.11 -2.77
N SER A 217 -10.82 -14.85 -2.35
CA SER A 217 -11.75 -13.80 -2.74
C SER A 217 -11.66 -13.47 -4.22
N THR A 218 -12.82 -13.18 -4.80
CA THR A 218 -12.92 -12.61 -6.15
C THR A 218 -13.73 -11.33 -6.11
N VAL A 219 -13.65 -10.51 -7.16
CA VAL A 219 -14.45 -9.26 -7.26
C VAL A 219 -15.93 -9.50 -7.06
N LYS A 220 -16.46 -10.67 -7.52
CA LYS A 220 -17.88 -11.03 -7.42
C LYS A 220 -18.25 -11.76 -6.12
N ASN A 221 -17.26 -12.33 -5.42
CA ASN A 221 -17.49 -13.11 -4.20
C ASN A 221 -16.36 -12.83 -3.21
N ARG A 222 -16.53 -11.76 -2.45
CA ARG A 222 -15.59 -11.40 -1.38
C ARG A 222 -15.76 -12.34 -0.20
N LYS A 223 -14.65 -12.86 0.27
CA LYS A 223 -14.59 -13.74 1.45
C LYS A 223 -13.70 -13.10 2.50
N VAL A 224 -14.17 -13.10 3.73
CA VAL A 224 -13.39 -12.64 4.89
C VAL A 224 -12.56 -13.81 5.40
N GLN A 225 -11.27 -13.58 5.58
CA GLN A 225 -10.35 -14.52 6.24
C GLN A 225 -10.42 -14.34 7.75
N GLU A 226 -10.23 -13.10 8.20
CA GLU A 226 -10.25 -12.73 9.60
C GLU A 226 -10.98 -11.40 9.77
N THR A 227 -11.50 -11.15 10.96
CA THR A 227 -11.97 -9.83 11.37
C THR A 227 -11.19 -9.40 12.58
N ILE A 228 -10.61 -8.19 12.53
CA ILE A 228 -9.84 -7.63 13.63
C ILE A 228 -10.50 -6.38 14.20
N SER A 229 -10.19 -6.06 15.45
CA SER A 229 -10.56 -4.80 16.10
C SER A 229 -9.31 -3.94 16.27
N LEU A 230 -9.33 -2.71 15.72
CA LEU A 230 -8.23 -1.76 15.79
C LEU A 230 -8.55 -0.56 16.67
N ASN A 231 -7.50 0.00 17.29
CA ASN A 231 -7.56 1.22 18.09
C ASN A 231 -6.31 2.06 17.89
N ASN A 232 -6.45 3.19 17.18
CA ASN A 232 -5.34 4.13 16.90
C ASN A 232 -4.14 3.50 16.17
N GLU A 233 -4.40 2.52 15.32
CA GLU A 233 -3.39 1.78 14.58
C GLU A 233 -3.80 1.66 13.11
N SER A 234 -2.87 1.18 12.31
CA SER A 234 -3.05 0.88 10.89
C SER A 234 -2.97 -0.62 10.64
N VAL A 235 -3.66 -1.09 9.61
CA VAL A 235 -3.45 -2.43 9.04
C VAL A 235 -3.31 -2.32 7.52
N VAL A 236 -2.31 -3.00 6.98
CA VAL A 236 -2.04 -3.10 5.54
C VAL A 236 -1.80 -4.55 5.16
N THR A 237 -2.25 -4.96 3.99
CA THR A 237 -2.05 -6.33 3.48
C THR A 237 -1.41 -6.33 2.11
N SER A 238 -0.20 -6.86 2.00
CA SER A 238 0.43 -7.20 0.73
C SER A 238 0.15 -8.65 0.35
N GLY A 239 -0.22 -8.89 -0.93
CA GLY A 239 -0.57 -10.23 -1.39
C GLY A 239 0.00 -10.58 -2.77
N SER A 240 0.43 -11.83 -2.96
CA SER A 240 1.06 -12.36 -4.17
C SER A 240 0.11 -13.16 -5.07
N TYR A 241 -1.15 -13.35 -4.65
CA TYR A 241 -2.06 -14.32 -5.26
C TYR A 241 -2.87 -13.77 -6.45
N ARG A 242 -3.08 -12.45 -6.53
CA ARG A 242 -3.92 -11.84 -7.58
C ARG A 242 -3.19 -11.63 -8.91
N LYS A 243 -1.91 -11.27 -8.85
CA LYS A 243 -1.10 -10.94 -10.03
C LYS A 243 0.17 -11.81 -10.02
N PHE A 244 0.27 -12.72 -10.97
CA PHE A 244 1.43 -13.62 -11.14
C PHE A 244 1.61 -14.00 -12.59
N LYS A 245 2.79 -14.53 -12.92
CA LYS A 245 3.11 -15.15 -14.22
C LYS A 245 3.59 -16.56 -13.98
N ILE A 246 3.37 -17.44 -14.95
CA ILE A 246 3.97 -18.79 -14.96
C ILE A 246 4.98 -18.83 -16.09
N ILE A 247 6.26 -19.08 -15.77
CA ILE A 247 7.37 -19.18 -16.72
C ILE A 247 8.05 -20.51 -16.44
N ASP A 248 8.15 -21.37 -17.44
CA ASP A 248 8.73 -22.71 -17.35
C ASP A 248 8.16 -23.55 -16.16
N GLY A 249 6.85 -23.41 -15.90
CA GLY A 249 6.18 -24.11 -14.81
C GLY A 249 6.37 -23.49 -13.43
N VAL A 250 7.17 -22.44 -13.29
CA VAL A 250 7.40 -21.71 -12.04
C VAL A 250 6.47 -20.49 -11.96
N LYS A 251 5.78 -20.35 -10.83
CA LYS A 251 4.89 -19.20 -10.54
C LYS A 251 5.72 -18.04 -9.96
N TYR A 252 5.78 -16.93 -10.68
CA TYR A 252 6.39 -15.68 -10.23
C TYR A 252 5.30 -14.67 -9.86
N SER A 253 5.33 -14.18 -8.64
CA SER A 253 4.46 -13.10 -8.18
C SER A 253 4.83 -11.76 -8.85
N HIS A 254 3.90 -10.79 -8.80
CA HIS A 254 4.19 -9.41 -9.17
C HIS A 254 5.09 -8.67 -8.15
N ALA A 255 5.21 -9.19 -6.92
CA ALA A 255 6.14 -8.66 -5.93
C ALA A 255 7.58 -9.00 -6.34
N ILE A 256 8.34 -7.98 -6.70
CA ILE A 256 9.71 -8.13 -7.21
C ILE A 256 10.68 -8.19 -6.02
N ASN A 257 11.55 -9.18 -6.01
CA ASN A 257 12.68 -9.20 -5.10
C ASN A 257 13.76 -8.22 -5.62
N PRO A 258 14.08 -7.15 -4.88
CA PRO A 258 15.05 -6.15 -5.33
C PRO A 258 16.44 -6.68 -5.59
N LYS A 259 16.82 -7.80 -4.95
CA LYS A 259 18.16 -8.41 -5.07
C LYS A 259 18.32 -9.29 -6.28
N THR A 260 17.22 -9.84 -6.80
CA THR A 260 17.24 -10.75 -7.96
C THR A 260 16.57 -10.15 -9.19
N GLY A 261 15.80 -9.08 -9.03
CA GLY A 261 14.98 -8.47 -10.09
C GLY A 261 13.76 -9.31 -10.51
N LEU A 262 13.56 -10.49 -9.91
CA LEU A 262 12.50 -11.43 -10.26
C LEU A 262 11.35 -11.37 -9.25
N GLY A 263 10.16 -11.76 -9.69
CA GLY A 263 9.03 -11.99 -8.80
C GLY A 263 9.32 -13.11 -7.80
N VAL A 264 8.81 -12.99 -6.57
CA VAL A 264 8.96 -14.03 -5.55
C VAL A 264 8.19 -15.30 -5.91
N THR A 265 8.72 -16.47 -5.50
CA THR A 265 8.22 -17.81 -5.90
C THR A 265 7.81 -18.68 -4.73
N HIS A 266 7.94 -18.20 -3.46
CA HIS A 266 7.55 -18.97 -2.27
C HIS A 266 6.02 -19.05 -2.11
N ASN A 267 5.57 -19.87 -1.17
CA ASN A 267 4.16 -20.18 -0.93
C ASN A 267 3.40 -19.14 -0.10
N LEU A 268 4.07 -18.10 0.43
CA LEU A 268 3.40 -17.01 1.15
C LEU A 268 2.50 -16.23 0.18
N LEU A 269 1.20 -16.28 0.44
CA LEU A 269 0.19 -15.63 -0.38
C LEU A 269 -0.06 -14.18 0.03
N SER A 270 -0.09 -13.93 1.35
CA SER A 270 -0.24 -12.57 1.87
C SER A 270 0.36 -12.43 3.26
N VAL A 271 0.69 -11.20 3.59
CA VAL A 271 1.04 -10.77 4.93
C VAL A 271 0.29 -9.49 5.27
N SER A 272 -0.46 -9.52 6.37
CA SER A 272 -1.08 -8.32 6.95
C SER A 272 -0.22 -7.82 8.10
N VAL A 273 0.01 -6.52 8.14
CA VAL A 273 0.90 -5.87 9.11
C VAL A 273 0.11 -4.81 9.86
N ILE A 274 0.13 -4.88 11.20
CA ILE A 274 -0.40 -3.83 12.08
C ILE A 274 0.77 -3.04 12.66
N THR A 275 0.72 -1.70 12.53
CA THR A 275 1.63 -0.73 13.17
C THR A 275 0.90 0.59 13.42
N ASP A 276 1.58 1.55 14.07
CA ASP A 276 1.02 2.89 14.37
C ASP A 276 0.93 3.79 13.12
N ASN A 277 1.71 3.52 12.05
CA ASN A 277 1.81 4.35 10.85
C ASN A 277 1.51 3.53 9.60
N CYS A 278 0.58 4.02 8.76
CA CYS A 278 0.07 3.27 7.61
C CYS A 278 1.12 3.14 6.50
N ALA A 279 1.90 4.18 6.21
CA ALA A 279 2.99 4.11 5.25
C ALA A 279 4.07 3.09 5.65
N ILE A 280 4.41 3.05 6.95
CA ILE A 280 5.35 2.05 7.47
C ILE A 280 4.78 0.64 7.35
N ALA A 281 3.50 0.44 7.70
CA ALA A 281 2.83 -0.86 7.54
C ALA A 281 2.86 -1.33 6.09
N ASP A 282 2.61 -0.44 5.11
CA ASP A 282 2.59 -0.71 3.68
C ASP A 282 3.98 -1.15 3.17
N GLY A 283 5.02 -0.37 3.42
CA GLY A 283 6.39 -0.73 3.06
C GLY A 283 6.89 -2.02 3.74
N LEU A 284 6.51 -2.25 5.01
CA LEU A 284 6.84 -3.49 5.73
C LEU A 284 6.09 -4.69 5.17
N ALA A 285 4.80 -4.56 4.85
CA ALA A 285 4.01 -5.64 4.27
C ALA A 285 4.63 -6.11 2.94
N THR A 286 5.03 -5.17 2.08
CA THR A 286 5.77 -5.48 0.85
C THR A 286 7.12 -6.14 1.14
N SER A 287 7.91 -5.61 2.09
CA SER A 287 9.20 -6.20 2.49
C SER A 287 9.06 -7.64 2.95
N PHE A 288 8.08 -7.88 3.83
CA PHE A 288 7.85 -9.19 4.43
C PHE A 288 7.28 -10.20 3.42
N LEU A 289 6.45 -9.71 2.50
CA LEU A 289 6.02 -10.53 1.36
C LEU A 289 7.21 -10.95 0.48
N VAL A 290 8.19 -10.07 0.28
CA VAL A 290 9.42 -10.39 -0.48
C VAL A 290 10.32 -11.35 0.28
N MET A 291 10.47 -11.19 1.59
CA MET A 291 11.30 -12.08 2.44
C MET A 291 10.75 -13.50 2.53
N GLY A 292 9.43 -13.65 2.56
CA GLY A 292 8.74 -14.88 2.98
C GLY A 292 8.68 -15.01 4.51
N LYS A 293 7.81 -15.88 5.02
CA LYS A 293 7.46 -15.97 6.44
C LYS A 293 8.65 -16.25 7.36
N GLU A 294 9.41 -17.32 7.08
CA GLU A 294 10.48 -17.76 7.98
C GLU A 294 11.57 -16.68 8.15
N LYS A 295 11.95 -16.05 7.03
CA LYS A 295 12.95 -14.97 7.06
C LYS A 295 12.42 -13.73 7.77
N THR A 296 11.12 -13.42 7.60
CA THR A 296 10.46 -12.31 8.30
C THR A 296 10.47 -12.53 9.81
N ILE A 297 10.09 -13.72 10.28
CA ILE A 297 10.10 -14.03 11.70
C ILE A 297 11.52 -13.92 12.27
N ALA A 298 12.50 -14.58 11.63
CA ALA A 298 13.90 -14.52 12.07
C ALA A 298 14.49 -13.08 12.04
N PHE A 299 14.01 -12.24 11.15
CA PHE A 299 14.37 -10.83 11.10
C PHE A 299 13.78 -10.06 12.30
N LEU A 300 12.47 -10.22 12.55
CA LEU A 300 11.75 -9.51 13.62
C LEU A 300 12.16 -9.98 15.03
N GLU A 301 12.59 -11.22 15.19
CA GLU A 301 13.15 -11.72 16.47
C GLU A 301 14.43 -10.98 16.87
N LYS A 302 15.18 -10.45 15.87
CA LYS A 302 16.39 -9.65 16.12
C LYS A 302 16.08 -8.18 16.39
N ASP A 303 15.15 -7.62 15.61
CA ASP A 303 14.75 -6.22 15.69
C ASP A 303 13.32 -6.03 15.21
N ASN A 304 12.38 -5.79 16.12
CA ASN A 304 11.02 -5.36 15.79
C ASN A 304 10.83 -3.88 16.14
N LYS A 305 11.66 -3.02 15.55
CA LYS A 305 11.69 -1.56 15.74
C LYS A 305 10.31 -0.92 15.64
N TYR A 306 9.50 -1.38 14.67
CA TYR A 306 8.18 -0.82 14.41
C TYR A 306 7.04 -1.55 15.15
N LYS A 307 7.36 -2.46 16.07
CA LYS A 307 6.37 -3.25 16.84
C LYS A 307 5.32 -3.91 15.95
N ALA A 308 5.75 -4.37 14.78
CA ALA A 308 4.88 -4.98 13.79
C ALA A 308 4.26 -6.27 14.34
N LYS A 309 2.93 -6.41 14.14
CA LYS A 309 2.16 -7.61 14.42
C LYS A 309 1.65 -8.16 13.10
N LEU A 310 1.78 -9.46 12.89
CA LEU A 310 1.64 -10.04 11.56
C LEU A 310 0.63 -11.20 11.51
N LEU A 311 -0.14 -11.20 10.43
CA LEU A 311 -0.91 -12.34 9.96
C LEU A 311 -0.28 -12.82 8.65
N PHE A 312 0.13 -14.09 8.59
CA PHE A 312 0.59 -14.75 7.38
C PHE A 312 -0.47 -15.72 6.86
N ILE A 313 -0.68 -15.71 5.55
CA ILE A 313 -1.49 -16.71 4.86
C ILE A 313 -0.62 -17.39 3.80
N GLU A 314 -0.46 -18.70 3.91
CA GLU A 314 0.35 -19.53 3.03
C GLU A 314 -0.51 -20.55 2.30
N SER A 315 -0.12 -20.89 1.08
CA SER A 315 -0.68 -22.02 0.36
C SER A 315 0.03 -23.31 0.79
N ASP A 316 -0.71 -24.32 1.22
CA ASP A 316 -0.17 -25.67 1.45
C ASP A 316 -0.50 -26.61 0.27
N SER A 317 -1.54 -26.32 -0.50
CA SER A 317 -1.98 -27.05 -1.70
C SER A 317 -2.94 -26.21 -2.53
N ILE A 318 -3.49 -26.76 -3.61
CA ILE A 318 -4.51 -26.08 -4.42
C ILE A 318 -5.76 -25.84 -3.55
N ASP A 319 -6.13 -24.56 -3.41
CA ASP A 319 -7.29 -24.07 -2.66
C ASP A 319 -7.27 -24.32 -1.14
N ASN A 320 -6.12 -24.70 -0.55
CA ASN A 320 -5.97 -24.83 0.88
C ASN A 320 -4.94 -23.82 1.42
N TYR A 321 -5.31 -23.14 2.52
CA TYR A 321 -4.52 -22.05 3.10
C TYR A 321 -4.31 -22.27 4.57
N THR A 322 -3.09 -22.09 5.03
CA THR A 322 -2.74 -22.06 6.45
C THR A 322 -2.55 -20.61 6.91
N THR A 323 -3.05 -20.33 8.10
CA THR A 323 -2.95 -19.03 8.75
C THR A 323 -2.02 -19.13 9.94
N SER A 324 -1.11 -18.18 10.09
CA SER A 324 -0.26 -18.07 11.27
C SER A 324 -0.04 -16.62 11.66
N TYR A 325 0.27 -16.39 12.94
CA TYR A 325 0.35 -15.07 13.53
C TYR A 325 1.71 -14.84 14.18
N TYR A 326 2.10 -13.57 14.33
CA TYR A 326 3.31 -13.16 15.01
C TYR A 326 3.11 -11.83 15.75
N GLY A 327 3.83 -11.65 16.86
CA GLY A 327 3.90 -10.38 17.59
C GLY A 327 2.63 -9.99 18.34
N GLY A 328 1.73 -10.95 18.63
CA GLY A 328 0.48 -10.70 19.34
C GLY A 328 -0.68 -10.27 18.43
N PHE A 329 -0.62 -10.62 17.13
CA PHE A 329 -1.71 -10.32 16.20
C PHE A 329 -3.04 -10.96 16.63
N GLU A 330 -2.99 -12.13 17.28
CA GLU A 330 -4.18 -12.86 17.78
C GLU A 330 -5.03 -12.05 18.75
N ASP A 331 -4.44 -11.10 19.48
CA ASP A 331 -5.14 -10.23 20.43
C ASP A 331 -6.12 -9.28 19.74
N TYR A 332 -5.98 -9.08 18.44
CA TYR A 332 -6.85 -8.23 17.63
C TYR A 332 -8.06 -8.98 17.04
N LEU A 333 -8.06 -10.31 17.05
CA LEU A 333 -9.12 -11.10 16.42
C LEU A 333 -10.46 -10.88 17.12
N VAL A 334 -11.49 -10.63 16.33
CA VAL A 334 -12.87 -10.56 16.82
C VAL A 334 -13.36 -11.98 17.04
N LYS A 335 -13.66 -12.28 18.31
CA LYS A 335 -14.23 -13.58 18.72
C LYS A 335 -15.73 -13.65 18.46
#